data_89a666523a0571f6d3900cb5ecc5a9ed
#
_entry.id   89a666523a0571f6d3900cb5ecc5a9ed
#
_cell.length_a   1.000
_cell.length_b   1.000
_cell.length_c   1.000
_cell.angle_alpha   90.00
_cell.angle_beta   90.00
_cell.angle_gamma   90.00
#
_symmetry.space_group_name_H-M   'P 1'
#
loop_
_entity.id
_entity.type
_entity.pdbx_description
1 polymer ?
#
loop_
_entity_poly.entity_id
_entity_poly.type
_entity_poly.pdbx_seq_one_letter_code
_entity_poly.pdbx_strand_id
1 'polypeptide(L)'
;MLRQTDRGLYCEAGDFFIDPWAPVARAVVTHAHGDHLTWGCDAYLVSHEGAAVSRERLGRWAAGVESVAFGEARTINGVHVSLHPAGHILGSAQVRLEHRGEVWVVSGDYKTDPDPTCAAWEPVRCHTFITESTFGLPIYRWPSQRQVFGDINAWWADNTRNGTVSLLCGYALGKAQRLIAGLDPSIGPILTHGAVERMTSLYREGGVALPATRYASDALRTKDTAGAIVIAPPSVTGSSWLRRFGDVRTAFASGWMRVRGARRRRGVDAGFTLSDHVDWPQLLAAVDATGAERVRVTHGFTGPVVQWLTARGLDARAIPTRWEGERDDAAVDAGDADVCTERVVSPSASPLADASEATINPEASTADPETSKPSH
;
A
#
# COMPACT_ATOMS: atom_id res chain seq x y z
N MET A 1 2.25 9.84 24.63
CA MET A 1 0.90 9.36 24.22
C MET A 1 0.98 8.00 23.53
N LEU A 2 1.84 7.88 22.51
CA LEU A 2 2.09 6.61 21.81
C LEU A 2 3.37 5.93 22.31
N ARG A 3 3.35 4.61 22.39
CA ARG A 3 4.55 3.79 22.64
C ARG A 3 4.67 2.69 21.61
N GLN A 4 5.91 2.33 21.32
CA GLN A 4 6.24 1.19 20.45
C GLN A 4 6.04 -0.11 21.22
N THR A 5 5.44 -1.10 20.56
CA THR A 5 5.24 -2.46 21.07
C THR A 5 5.68 -3.49 20.02
N ASP A 6 5.58 -4.77 20.34
CA ASP A 6 5.76 -5.90 19.41
C ASP A 6 4.68 -5.98 18.32
N ARG A 7 3.56 -5.25 18.49
CA ARG A 7 2.44 -5.20 17.54
C ARG A 7 2.32 -3.88 16.79
N GLY A 8 3.21 -2.92 17.00
CA GLY A 8 3.19 -1.60 16.37
C GLY A 8 3.02 -0.45 17.37
N LEU A 9 2.60 0.70 16.86
CA LEU A 9 2.37 1.91 17.66
C LEU A 9 1.06 1.77 18.47
N TYR A 10 1.16 1.83 19.79
CA TYR A 10 0.03 1.69 20.70
C TYR A 10 -0.29 2.97 21.44
N CYS A 11 -1.54 3.38 21.41
CA CYS A 11 -2.11 4.45 22.23
C CYS A 11 -2.69 3.87 23.51
N GLU A 12 -1.96 3.98 24.62
CA GLU A 12 -2.35 3.37 25.88
C GLU A 12 -3.64 4.00 26.47
N ALA A 13 -3.79 5.32 26.38
CA ALA A 13 -5.00 6.00 26.87
C ALA A 13 -6.24 5.65 26.05
N GLY A 14 -6.09 5.47 24.73
CA GLY A 14 -7.18 5.16 23.81
C GLY A 14 -7.46 3.67 23.65
N ASP A 15 -6.55 2.81 24.07
CA ASP A 15 -6.58 1.35 23.86
C ASP A 15 -6.82 0.98 22.40
N PHE A 16 -5.94 1.50 21.52
CA PHE A 16 -5.92 1.18 20.10
C PHE A 16 -4.49 1.24 19.53
N PHE A 17 -4.29 0.64 18.38
CA PHE A 17 -3.04 0.67 17.64
C PHE A 17 -3.16 1.55 16.39
N ILE A 18 -2.04 2.11 15.93
CA ILE A 18 -1.94 2.76 14.61
C ILE A 18 -1.08 1.87 13.74
N ASP A 19 -1.60 1.50 12.55
CA ASP A 19 -0.95 0.63 11.58
C ASP A 19 -0.31 -0.61 12.24
N PRO A 20 -1.09 -1.47 12.92
CA PRO A 20 -0.56 -2.59 13.68
C PRO A 20 0.09 -3.63 12.76
N TRP A 21 1.12 -4.33 13.27
CA TRP A 21 1.84 -5.37 12.56
C TRP A 21 1.29 -6.79 12.78
N ALA A 22 0.29 -6.92 13.61
CA ALA A 22 -0.40 -8.15 13.95
C ALA A 22 -1.86 -7.85 14.32
N PRO A 23 -2.77 -8.84 14.27
CA PRO A 23 -4.16 -8.66 14.65
C PRO A 23 -4.31 -8.08 16.06
N VAL A 24 -5.18 -7.08 16.20
CA VAL A 24 -5.50 -6.36 17.42
C VAL A 24 -7.00 -6.10 17.53
N ALA A 25 -7.48 -5.78 18.73
CA ALA A 25 -8.89 -5.46 18.93
C ALA A 25 -9.32 -4.19 18.19
N ARG A 26 -8.46 -3.17 18.12
CA ARG A 26 -8.78 -1.88 17.49
C ARG A 26 -7.58 -1.28 16.78
N ALA A 27 -7.72 -1.06 15.46
CA ALA A 27 -6.73 -0.45 14.59
C ALA A 27 -7.24 0.90 14.05
N VAL A 28 -6.42 1.93 14.11
CA VAL A 28 -6.56 3.16 13.31
C VAL A 28 -5.55 3.04 12.17
N VAL A 29 -6.00 3.13 10.93
CA VAL A 29 -5.17 2.81 9.76
C VAL A 29 -4.96 4.07 8.93
N THR A 30 -3.70 4.35 8.62
CA THR A 30 -3.33 5.52 7.83
C THR A 30 -3.71 5.34 6.35
N HIS A 31 -3.46 4.17 5.78
CA HIS A 31 -3.80 3.87 4.39
C HIS A 31 -3.82 2.35 4.10
N ALA A 32 -4.28 1.99 2.91
CA ALA A 32 -4.60 0.61 2.58
C ALA A 32 -3.44 -0.22 1.97
N HIS A 33 -2.16 0.18 2.09
CA HIS A 33 -1.05 -0.69 1.72
C HIS A 33 -0.87 -1.84 2.73
N GLY A 34 -0.29 -2.95 2.27
CA GLY A 34 -0.23 -4.21 3.03
C GLY A 34 0.60 -4.15 4.30
N ASP A 35 1.56 -3.26 4.38
CA ASP A 35 2.41 -3.01 5.56
C ASP A 35 1.75 -2.10 6.60
N HIS A 36 0.63 -1.42 6.26
CA HIS A 36 -0.15 -0.58 7.15
C HIS A 36 -1.52 -1.19 7.51
N LEU A 37 -2.12 -1.98 6.60
CA LEU A 37 -3.43 -2.58 6.77
C LEU A 37 -3.32 -4.08 7.11
N THR A 38 -3.15 -4.41 8.38
CA THR A 38 -3.05 -5.79 8.86
C THR A 38 -4.43 -6.46 8.90
N TRP A 39 -4.52 -7.67 8.37
CA TRP A 39 -5.74 -8.50 8.42
C TRP A 39 -6.00 -9.06 9.81
N GLY A 40 -7.29 -9.30 10.12
CA GLY A 40 -7.72 -10.02 11.32
C GLY A 40 -7.87 -9.17 12.57
N CYS A 41 -7.86 -7.83 12.47
CA CYS A 41 -8.29 -6.98 13.57
C CYS A 41 -9.81 -7.03 13.74
N ASP A 42 -10.30 -6.81 14.97
CA ASP A 42 -11.75 -6.84 15.24
C ASP A 42 -12.44 -5.57 14.73
N ALA A 43 -11.77 -4.41 14.83
CA ALA A 43 -12.28 -3.13 14.35
C ALA A 43 -11.17 -2.30 13.69
N TYR A 44 -11.54 -1.58 12.61
CA TYR A 44 -10.68 -0.67 11.87
C TYR A 44 -11.33 0.69 11.76
N LEU A 45 -10.58 1.75 12.04
CA LEU A 45 -10.96 3.12 11.74
C LEU A 45 -10.09 3.63 10.59
N VAL A 46 -10.73 4.00 9.47
CA VAL A 46 -10.08 4.48 8.23
C VAL A 46 -10.68 5.81 7.78
N SER A 47 -10.06 6.49 6.83
CA SER A 47 -10.70 7.64 6.17
C SER A 47 -11.91 7.21 5.35
N HIS A 48 -12.89 8.12 5.20
CA HIS A 48 -14.07 7.86 4.37
C HIS A 48 -13.68 7.56 2.92
N GLU A 49 -12.75 8.33 2.37
CA GLU A 49 -12.25 8.20 1.01
C GLU A 49 -11.49 6.88 0.78
N GLY A 50 -10.80 6.37 1.81
CA GLY A 50 -10.06 5.11 1.75
C GLY A 50 -10.89 3.86 2.08
N ALA A 51 -12.14 4.03 2.52
CA ALA A 51 -12.93 2.92 3.05
C ALA A 51 -13.22 1.82 2.02
N ALA A 52 -13.51 2.18 0.76
CA ALA A 52 -13.79 1.21 -0.30
C ALA A 52 -12.56 0.35 -0.60
N VAL A 53 -11.39 0.98 -0.75
CA VAL A 53 -10.12 0.30 -0.99
C VAL A 53 -9.73 -0.57 0.20
N SER A 54 -9.90 -0.07 1.43
CA SER A 54 -9.61 -0.83 2.65
C SER A 54 -10.50 -2.07 2.77
N ARG A 55 -11.80 -1.95 2.50
CA ARG A 55 -12.75 -3.08 2.52
C ARG A 55 -12.39 -4.12 1.46
N GLU A 56 -12.04 -3.69 0.27
CA GLU A 56 -11.61 -4.58 -0.81
C GLU A 56 -10.39 -5.40 -0.41
N ARG A 57 -9.37 -4.77 0.17
CA ARG A 57 -8.15 -5.45 0.61
C ARG A 57 -8.36 -6.37 1.83
N LEU A 58 -9.24 -5.98 2.73
CA LEU A 58 -9.56 -6.76 3.92
C LEU A 58 -10.44 -7.98 3.61
N GLY A 59 -11.22 -7.97 2.51
CA GLY A 59 -12.06 -9.08 2.11
C GLY A 59 -13.00 -9.53 3.23
N ARG A 60 -12.83 -10.72 3.79
CA ARG A 60 -13.68 -11.27 4.84
C ARG A 60 -13.69 -10.47 6.16
N TRP A 61 -12.67 -9.64 6.40
CA TRP A 61 -12.58 -8.79 7.61
C TRP A 61 -13.16 -7.39 7.39
N ALA A 62 -13.72 -7.10 6.21
CA ALA A 62 -14.27 -5.79 5.87
C ALA A 62 -15.44 -5.33 6.75
N ALA A 63 -16.14 -6.27 7.42
CA ALA A 63 -17.26 -5.96 8.30
C ALA A 63 -16.85 -5.09 9.52
N GLY A 64 -15.58 -5.18 9.96
CA GLY A 64 -15.04 -4.35 11.06
C GLY A 64 -14.60 -2.95 10.64
N VAL A 65 -14.80 -2.53 9.39
CA VAL A 65 -14.34 -1.23 8.89
C VAL A 65 -15.36 -0.12 9.16
N GLU A 66 -15.01 0.77 10.07
CA GLU A 66 -15.65 2.07 10.27
C GLU A 66 -14.85 3.17 9.55
N SER A 67 -15.52 4.20 9.08
CA SER A 67 -14.87 5.33 8.42
C SER A 67 -15.30 6.67 8.99
N VAL A 68 -14.39 7.65 8.88
CA VAL A 68 -14.59 9.02 9.34
C VAL A 68 -14.10 9.98 8.25
N ALA A 69 -14.81 11.09 8.06
CA ALA A 69 -14.41 12.11 7.11
C ALA A 69 -13.11 12.82 7.58
N PHE A 70 -12.33 13.35 6.64
CA PHE A 70 -11.17 14.15 7.00
C PHE A 70 -11.57 15.33 7.89
N GLY A 71 -10.81 15.56 8.95
CA GLY A 71 -11.06 16.59 9.95
C GLY A 71 -12.15 16.25 10.98
N GLU A 72 -12.98 15.24 10.75
CA GLU A 72 -13.98 14.80 11.73
C GLU A 72 -13.29 14.07 12.89
N ALA A 73 -13.59 14.49 14.13
CA ALA A 73 -13.00 13.88 15.31
C ALA A 73 -13.88 12.76 15.87
N ARG A 74 -13.25 11.67 16.29
CA ARG A 74 -13.82 10.57 17.09
C ARG A 74 -13.16 10.54 18.45
N THR A 75 -13.94 10.32 19.51
CA THR A 75 -13.38 10.14 20.85
C THR A 75 -13.33 8.66 21.20
N ILE A 76 -12.11 8.16 21.44
CA ILE A 76 -11.87 6.78 21.84
C ILE A 76 -11.21 6.79 23.22
N ASN A 77 -11.91 6.34 24.26
CA ASN A 77 -11.44 6.32 25.66
C ASN A 77 -10.81 7.66 26.12
N GLY A 78 -11.41 8.79 25.71
CA GLY A 78 -10.95 10.13 26.09
C GLY A 78 -9.81 10.69 25.23
N VAL A 79 -9.36 9.97 24.20
CA VAL A 79 -8.46 10.47 23.16
C VAL A 79 -9.26 10.93 21.95
N HIS A 80 -9.07 12.16 21.51
CA HIS A 80 -9.66 12.67 20.28
C HIS A 80 -8.78 12.26 19.11
N VAL A 81 -9.35 11.49 18.17
CA VAL A 81 -8.71 10.98 16.96
C VAL A 81 -9.36 11.63 15.77
N SER A 82 -8.57 12.24 14.88
CA SER A 82 -9.02 12.74 13.58
C SER A 82 -8.04 12.35 12.49
N LEU A 83 -8.55 12.17 11.27
CA LEU A 83 -7.78 11.82 10.10
C LEU A 83 -7.66 13.04 9.18
N HIS A 84 -6.48 13.26 8.62
CA HIS A 84 -6.18 14.40 7.75
C HIS A 84 -5.46 13.91 6.50
N PRO A 85 -5.64 14.54 5.31
CA PRO A 85 -5.04 14.06 4.08
C PRO A 85 -3.52 13.88 4.16
N ALA A 86 -3.01 12.78 3.64
CA ALA A 86 -1.58 12.48 3.57
C ALA A 86 -0.98 12.60 2.15
N GLY A 87 -1.80 12.65 1.10
CA GLY A 87 -1.34 12.87 -0.28
C GLY A 87 -0.64 11.67 -0.94
N HIS A 88 -0.67 10.49 -0.32
CA HIS A 88 0.05 9.31 -0.77
C HIS A 88 -0.75 8.47 -1.78
N ILE A 89 -1.90 7.97 -1.37
CA ILE A 89 -2.87 7.24 -2.19
C ILE A 89 -4.30 7.68 -1.85
N LEU A 90 -5.31 7.19 -2.58
CA LEU A 90 -6.72 7.48 -2.29
C LEU A 90 -7.06 7.13 -0.83
N GLY A 91 -7.49 8.14 -0.09
CA GLY A 91 -7.87 8.03 1.33
C GLY A 91 -6.71 7.88 2.30
N SER A 92 -5.45 8.04 1.87
CA SER A 92 -4.32 8.08 2.81
C SER A 92 -4.44 9.25 3.78
N ALA A 93 -4.16 8.97 5.05
CA ALA A 93 -4.42 9.87 6.17
C ALA A 93 -3.26 9.98 7.13
N GLN A 94 -3.00 11.18 7.60
CA GLN A 94 -2.28 11.44 8.82
C GLN A 94 -3.23 11.23 10.00
N VAL A 95 -2.79 10.53 11.04
CA VAL A 95 -3.59 10.32 12.27
C VAL A 95 -3.21 11.36 13.32
N ARG A 96 -4.11 12.28 13.60
CA ARG A 96 -3.97 13.28 14.68
C ARG A 96 -4.64 12.76 15.95
N LEU A 97 -3.88 12.76 17.03
CA LEU A 97 -4.32 12.39 18.37
C LEU A 97 -4.22 13.59 19.30
N GLU A 98 -5.27 13.84 20.08
CA GLU A 98 -5.25 14.86 21.11
C GLU A 98 -5.74 14.29 22.44
N HIS A 99 -4.95 14.44 23.48
CA HIS A 99 -5.29 13.99 24.82
C HIS A 99 -4.65 14.91 25.87
N ARG A 100 -5.44 15.46 26.79
CA ARG A 100 -4.99 16.34 27.88
C ARG A 100 -4.14 17.52 27.39
N GLY A 101 -4.51 18.13 26.26
CA GLY A 101 -3.81 19.26 25.67
C GLY A 101 -2.53 18.93 24.90
N GLU A 102 -2.14 17.66 24.87
CA GLU A 102 -1.02 17.22 24.03
C GLU A 102 -1.52 16.70 22.67
N VAL A 103 -0.86 17.12 21.56
CA VAL A 103 -1.20 16.71 20.20
C VAL A 103 -0.03 15.94 19.58
N TRP A 104 -0.34 14.75 19.08
CA TRP A 104 0.57 13.93 18.30
C TRP A 104 0.00 13.70 16.89
N VAL A 105 0.87 13.64 15.89
CA VAL A 105 0.50 13.29 14.53
C VAL A 105 1.38 12.16 14.03
N VAL A 106 0.75 11.12 13.48
CA VAL A 106 1.42 10.02 12.76
C VAL A 106 1.15 10.23 11.28
N SER A 107 2.20 10.46 10.50
CA SER A 107 2.06 10.81 9.07
C SER A 107 1.49 9.66 8.23
N GLY A 108 1.73 8.40 8.64
CA GLY A 108 1.74 7.29 7.69
C GLY A 108 2.73 7.57 6.57
N ASP A 109 2.53 6.96 5.41
CA ASP A 109 3.23 7.35 4.20
C ASP A 109 2.58 8.58 3.59
N TYR A 110 3.38 9.53 3.13
CA TYR A 110 2.83 10.81 2.67
C TYR A 110 3.63 11.43 1.52
N LYS A 111 2.95 12.30 0.77
CA LYS A 111 3.53 13.08 -0.31
C LYS A 111 2.97 14.50 -0.29
N THR A 112 3.85 15.50 -0.35
CA THR A 112 3.43 16.90 -0.31
C THR A 112 3.14 17.51 -1.67
N ASP A 113 3.66 16.92 -2.75
CA ASP A 113 3.28 17.34 -4.11
C ASP A 113 1.84 16.94 -4.43
N PRO A 114 1.03 17.83 -4.99
CA PRO A 114 -0.34 17.52 -5.38
C PRO A 114 -0.43 16.34 -6.35
N ASP A 115 -1.46 15.53 -6.18
CA ASP A 115 -1.76 14.36 -7.00
C ASP A 115 -3.26 14.36 -7.34
N PRO A 116 -3.66 14.28 -8.63
CA PRO A 116 -5.06 14.30 -9.01
C PRO A 116 -5.84 13.06 -8.56
N THR A 117 -5.17 12.04 -8.04
CA THR A 117 -5.78 10.75 -7.66
C THR A 117 -6.10 10.62 -6.18
N CYS A 118 -5.72 11.60 -5.35
CA CYS A 118 -6.00 11.62 -3.92
C CYS A 118 -6.07 13.05 -3.38
N ALA A 119 -6.61 13.20 -2.17
CA ALA A 119 -6.61 14.48 -1.47
C ALA A 119 -5.18 14.95 -1.19
N ALA A 120 -4.88 16.23 -1.43
CA ALA A 120 -3.57 16.80 -1.22
C ALA A 120 -3.20 16.81 0.27
N TRP A 121 -1.92 16.54 0.56
CA TRP A 121 -1.38 16.66 1.91
C TRP A 121 -1.61 18.06 2.49
N GLU A 122 -1.92 18.12 3.78
CA GLU A 122 -2.03 19.36 4.53
C GLU A 122 -1.19 19.31 5.81
N PRO A 123 -0.54 20.42 6.23
CA PRO A 123 0.22 20.44 7.46
C PRO A 123 -0.72 20.40 8.68
N VAL A 124 -0.48 19.47 9.60
CA VAL A 124 -1.21 19.34 10.86
C VAL A 124 -0.30 19.74 12.02
N ARG A 125 -0.63 20.84 12.70
CA ARG A 125 0.15 21.35 13.84
C ARG A 125 0.12 20.37 15.00
N CYS A 126 1.29 20.09 15.61
CA CYS A 126 1.40 19.12 16.70
C CYS A 126 2.62 19.40 17.60
N HIS A 127 2.65 18.78 18.78
CA HIS A 127 3.80 18.77 19.67
C HIS A 127 4.80 17.67 19.31
N THR A 128 4.28 16.53 18.84
CA THR A 128 5.11 15.39 18.39
C THR A 128 4.65 14.92 17.01
N PHE A 129 5.58 14.86 16.08
CA PHE A 129 5.37 14.35 14.74
C PHE A 129 6.09 13.01 14.55
N ILE A 130 5.36 11.98 14.16
CA ILE A 130 5.93 10.68 13.75
C ILE A 130 5.90 10.63 12.23
N THR A 131 7.07 10.58 11.59
CA THR A 131 7.22 10.66 10.14
C THR A 131 7.93 9.45 9.57
N GLU A 132 7.51 9.02 8.36
CA GLU A 132 8.30 8.14 7.53
C GLU A 132 9.62 8.80 7.09
N SER A 133 10.56 8.00 6.61
CA SER A 133 11.80 8.45 5.99
C SER A 133 12.26 7.52 4.86
N THR A 134 11.33 6.96 4.10
CA THR A 134 11.58 6.02 2.99
C THR A 134 12.67 6.53 2.06
N PHE A 135 12.63 7.81 1.71
CA PHE A 135 13.65 8.50 0.92
C PHE A 135 14.39 9.59 1.70
N GLY A 136 14.67 9.34 2.99
CA GLY A 136 15.30 10.22 3.95
C GLY A 136 16.82 10.45 3.74
N LEU A 137 17.26 10.63 2.47
CA LEU A 137 18.65 10.96 2.10
C LEU A 137 18.70 12.16 1.15
N PRO A 138 19.69 13.05 1.26
CA PRO A 138 19.84 14.24 0.41
C PRO A 138 19.92 13.97 -1.10
N ILE A 139 20.25 12.74 -1.51
CA ILE A 139 20.29 12.32 -2.93
C ILE A 139 18.90 12.21 -3.56
N TYR A 140 17.88 11.95 -2.75
CA TYR A 140 16.51 11.85 -3.23
C TYR A 140 15.91 13.25 -3.33
N ARG A 141 15.75 13.70 -4.57
CA ARG A 141 15.10 14.94 -4.98
C ARG A 141 14.30 14.63 -6.23
N TRP A 142 13.00 14.83 -6.15
CA TRP A 142 12.11 14.44 -7.24
C TRP A 142 12.16 15.47 -8.37
N PRO A 143 12.23 15.02 -9.63
CA PRO A 143 11.94 15.88 -10.77
C PRO A 143 10.47 16.28 -10.74
N SER A 144 10.10 17.34 -11.47
CA SER A 144 8.70 17.74 -11.56
C SER A 144 7.86 16.62 -12.19
N GLN A 145 6.64 16.40 -11.67
CA GLN A 145 5.72 15.39 -12.20
C GLN A 145 5.45 15.62 -13.70
N ARG A 146 5.32 16.87 -14.13
CA ARG A 146 5.14 17.25 -15.55
C ARG A 146 6.27 16.69 -16.43
N GLN A 147 7.51 16.82 -15.99
CA GLN A 147 8.66 16.28 -16.72
C GLN A 147 8.60 14.77 -16.80
N VAL A 148 8.36 14.08 -15.66
CA VAL A 148 8.31 12.62 -15.62
C VAL A 148 7.21 12.06 -16.51
N PHE A 149 6.01 12.64 -16.47
CA PHE A 149 4.91 12.22 -17.35
C PHE A 149 5.17 12.56 -18.81
N GLY A 150 5.84 13.68 -19.11
CA GLY A 150 6.32 14.00 -20.45
C GLY A 150 7.29 12.92 -20.98
N ASP A 151 8.25 12.50 -20.16
CA ASP A 151 9.20 11.46 -20.51
C ASP A 151 8.53 10.09 -20.71
N ILE A 152 7.55 9.72 -19.86
CA ILE A 152 6.76 8.49 -19.99
C ILE A 152 5.96 8.49 -21.32
N ASN A 153 5.24 9.55 -21.60
CA ASN A 153 4.42 9.67 -22.80
C ASN A 153 5.28 9.68 -24.08
N ALA A 154 6.44 10.35 -24.06
CA ALA A 154 7.40 10.34 -25.16
C ALA A 154 7.96 8.92 -25.40
N TRP A 155 8.33 8.19 -24.34
CA TRP A 155 8.78 6.81 -24.41
C TRP A 155 7.70 5.87 -24.95
N TRP A 156 6.46 6.02 -24.52
CA TRP A 156 5.32 5.26 -25.03
C TRP A 156 5.04 5.55 -26.51
N ALA A 157 5.01 6.82 -26.92
CA ALA A 157 4.81 7.22 -28.29
C ALA A 157 5.92 6.68 -29.23
N ASP A 158 7.17 6.63 -28.73
CA ASP A 158 8.28 6.04 -29.50
C ASP A 158 8.10 4.54 -29.71
N ASN A 159 7.75 3.79 -28.67
CA ASN A 159 7.46 2.36 -28.77
C ASN A 159 6.29 2.08 -29.73
N THR A 160 5.22 2.90 -29.65
CA THR A 160 4.07 2.79 -30.55
C THR A 160 4.48 2.95 -32.02
N ARG A 161 5.33 3.94 -32.35
CA ARG A 161 5.85 4.13 -33.69
C ARG A 161 6.70 2.94 -34.20
N ASN A 162 7.38 2.26 -33.29
CA ASN A 162 8.20 1.08 -33.57
C ASN A 162 7.40 -0.23 -33.55
N GLY A 163 6.07 -0.18 -33.39
CA GLY A 163 5.20 -1.37 -33.34
C GLY A 163 5.35 -2.23 -32.09
N THR A 164 5.94 -1.69 -31.02
CA THR A 164 6.25 -2.41 -29.80
C THR A 164 5.25 -2.03 -28.69
N VAL A 165 4.79 -3.01 -27.89
CA VAL A 165 3.95 -2.78 -26.73
C VAL A 165 4.79 -2.22 -25.58
N SER A 166 4.28 -1.24 -24.86
CA SER A 166 4.93 -0.67 -23.68
C SER A 166 4.40 -1.33 -22.40
N LEU A 167 5.28 -1.91 -21.58
CA LEU A 167 4.94 -2.33 -20.21
C LEU A 167 5.51 -1.30 -19.22
N LEU A 168 4.64 -0.66 -18.46
CA LEU A 168 5.05 0.24 -17.39
C LEU A 168 4.63 -0.34 -16.03
N CYS A 169 5.62 -0.77 -15.26
CA CYS A 169 5.42 -1.36 -13.94
C CYS A 169 5.35 -0.29 -12.84
N GLY A 170 4.37 -0.47 -11.95
CA GLY A 170 4.17 0.27 -10.71
C GLY A 170 3.29 -0.52 -9.76
N TYR A 171 3.22 -0.12 -8.47
CA TYR A 171 2.33 -0.78 -7.51
C TYR A 171 0.89 -0.72 -7.96
N ALA A 172 0.14 -1.83 -7.77
CA ALA A 172 -1.23 -1.96 -8.24
C ALA A 172 -2.19 -0.96 -7.58
N LEU A 173 -1.92 -0.58 -6.33
CA LEU A 173 -2.68 0.42 -5.58
C LEU A 173 -1.86 1.71 -5.42
N GLY A 174 -2.43 2.84 -5.78
CA GLY A 174 -1.84 4.17 -5.70
C GLY A 174 -0.99 4.50 -6.92
N LYS A 175 0.20 3.94 -7.06
CA LYS A 175 1.14 4.20 -8.15
C LYS A 175 0.53 3.99 -9.53
N ALA A 176 -0.16 2.87 -9.74
CA ALA A 176 -0.77 2.55 -11.03
C ALA A 176 -1.84 3.59 -11.43
N GLN A 177 -2.69 4.01 -10.50
CA GLN A 177 -3.74 5.01 -10.76
C GLN A 177 -3.12 6.38 -11.06
N ARG A 178 -2.07 6.75 -10.34
CA ARG A 178 -1.31 7.98 -10.63
C ARG A 178 -0.61 7.92 -11.99
N LEU A 179 -0.06 6.77 -12.37
CA LEU A 179 0.50 6.57 -13.72
C LEU A 179 -0.60 6.76 -14.77
N ILE A 180 -1.74 6.09 -14.63
CA ILE A 180 -2.87 6.20 -15.55
C ILE A 180 -3.33 7.66 -15.69
N ALA A 181 -3.43 8.41 -14.57
CA ALA A 181 -3.84 9.82 -14.59
C ALA A 181 -2.91 10.74 -15.40
N GLY A 182 -1.63 10.37 -15.51
CA GLY A 182 -0.63 11.17 -16.26
C GLY A 182 -0.38 10.72 -17.70
N LEU A 183 -1.05 9.65 -18.16
CA LEU A 183 -0.92 9.18 -19.54
C LEU A 183 -1.78 10.02 -20.52
N ASP A 184 -1.25 10.24 -21.72
CA ASP A 184 -1.98 10.86 -22.82
C ASP A 184 -2.71 9.78 -23.66
N PRO A 185 -4.05 9.65 -23.53
CA PRO A 185 -4.82 8.61 -24.21
C PRO A 185 -4.86 8.79 -25.74
N SER A 186 -4.37 9.90 -26.29
CA SER A 186 -4.28 10.10 -27.74
C SER A 186 -3.14 9.30 -28.39
N ILE A 187 -2.16 8.80 -27.60
CA ILE A 187 -1.04 8.01 -28.10
C ILE A 187 -1.47 6.58 -28.47
N GLY A 188 -2.36 5.99 -27.68
CA GLY A 188 -2.83 4.62 -27.90
C GLY A 188 -3.70 4.10 -26.74
N PRO A 189 -4.08 2.81 -26.79
CA PRO A 189 -4.89 2.21 -25.74
C PRO A 189 -4.10 2.01 -24.44
N ILE A 190 -4.75 2.33 -23.31
CA ILE A 190 -4.22 2.06 -21.98
C ILE A 190 -4.83 0.74 -21.48
N LEU A 191 -3.98 -0.26 -21.28
CA LEU A 191 -4.36 -1.58 -20.79
C LEU A 191 -3.90 -1.76 -19.36
N THR A 192 -4.65 -2.52 -18.58
CA THR A 192 -4.36 -2.76 -17.16
C THR A 192 -4.32 -4.24 -16.82
N HIS A 193 -3.38 -4.62 -15.96
CA HIS A 193 -3.42 -5.92 -15.30
C HIS A 193 -4.63 -6.01 -14.35
N GLY A 194 -5.14 -7.22 -14.07
CA GLY A 194 -6.35 -7.40 -13.25
C GLY A 194 -6.30 -6.77 -11.87
N ALA A 195 -5.17 -6.89 -11.20
CA ALA A 195 -4.97 -6.25 -9.89
C ALA A 195 -5.04 -4.72 -9.97
N VAL A 196 -4.51 -4.13 -11.05
CA VAL A 196 -4.56 -2.68 -11.31
C VAL A 196 -5.98 -2.24 -11.64
N GLU A 197 -6.68 -2.95 -12.55
CA GLU A 197 -8.03 -2.57 -12.98
C GLU A 197 -9.02 -2.58 -11.82
N ARG A 198 -8.91 -3.57 -10.93
CA ARG A 198 -9.75 -3.67 -9.74
C ARG A 198 -9.61 -2.44 -8.84
N MET A 199 -8.38 -2.01 -8.56
CA MET A 199 -8.13 -0.79 -7.78
C MET A 199 -8.56 0.47 -8.56
N THR A 200 -8.33 0.50 -9.88
CA THR A 200 -8.73 1.62 -10.74
C THR A 200 -10.25 1.83 -10.75
N SER A 201 -11.03 0.75 -10.72
CA SER A 201 -12.50 0.83 -10.60
C SER A 201 -12.92 1.51 -9.29
N LEU A 202 -12.30 1.14 -8.16
CA LEU A 202 -12.58 1.77 -6.87
C LEU A 202 -12.22 3.26 -6.84
N TYR A 203 -11.13 3.65 -7.51
CA TYR A 203 -10.76 5.06 -7.65
C TYR A 203 -11.83 5.84 -8.43
N ARG A 204 -12.33 5.28 -9.55
CA ARG A 204 -13.42 5.89 -10.34
C ARG A 204 -14.72 5.98 -9.54
N GLU A 205 -15.08 4.95 -8.82
CA GLU A 205 -16.24 4.93 -7.91
C GLU A 205 -16.11 6.00 -6.81
N GLY A 206 -14.89 6.23 -6.32
CA GLY A 206 -14.54 7.32 -5.40
C GLY A 206 -14.47 8.71 -6.04
N GLY A 207 -14.84 8.85 -7.33
CA GLY A 207 -14.90 10.14 -8.03
C GLY A 207 -13.59 10.61 -8.67
N VAL A 208 -12.54 9.77 -8.67
CA VAL A 208 -11.26 10.12 -9.32
C VAL A 208 -11.39 10.03 -10.84
N ALA A 209 -11.12 11.14 -11.53
CA ALA A 209 -11.14 11.20 -12.98
C ALA A 209 -9.86 10.53 -13.56
N LEU A 210 -10.02 9.40 -14.22
CA LEU A 210 -8.94 8.65 -14.88
C LEU A 210 -9.25 8.42 -16.36
N PRO A 211 -8.24 8.47 -17.25
CA PRO A 211 -8.40 8.04 -18.64
C PRO A 211 -9.04 6.65 -18.73
N ALA A 212 -9.75 6.40 -19.83
CA ALA A 212 -10.35 5.09 -20.06
C ALA A 212 -9.27 4.00 -20.14
N THR A 213 -9.51 2.89 -19.47
CA THR A 213 -8.64 1.70 -19.48
C THR A 213 -9.41 0.50 -19.99
N ARG A 214 -8.66 -0.51 -20.47
CA ARG A 214 -9.22 -1.82 -20.83
C ARG A 214 -8.44 -2.92 -20.14
N TYR A 215 -9.14 -3.98 -19.77
CA TYR A 215 -8.50 -5.14 -19.17
C TYR A 215 -7.57 -5.82 -20.17
N ALA A 216 -6.30 -5.96 -19.80
CA ALA A 216 -5.26 -6.48 -20.69
C ALA A 216 -5.55 -7.90 -21.20
N SER A 217 -6.19 -8.75 -20.40
CA SER A 217 -6.59 -10.11 -20.80
C SER A 217 -7.62 -10.11 -21.92
N ASP A 218 -8.53 -9.14 -21.94
CA ASP A 218 -9.53 -8.99 -23.00
C ASP A 218 -8.88 -8.52 -24.30
N ALA A 219 -7.99 -7.52 -24.22
CA ALA A 219 -7.23 -7.04 -25.36
C ALA A 219 -6.36 -8.15 -25.99
N LEU A 220 -5.73 -9.00 -25.18
CA LEU A 220 -4.99 -10.17 -25.63
C LEU A 220 -5.88 -11.19 -26.34
N ARG A 221 -7.11 -11.42 -25.86
CA ARG A 221 -8.06 -12.34 -26.48
C ARG A 221 -8.51 -11.86 -27.85
N THR A 222 -8.73 -10.56 -28.01
CA THR A 222 -9.14 -9.94 -29.27
C THR A 222 -7.95 -9.55 -30.17
N LYS A 223 -6.71 -9.78 -29.72
CA LYS A 223 -5.47 -9.37 -30.39
C LYS A 223 -5.38 -7.86 -30.68
N ASP A 224 -6.01 -7.05 -29.81
CA ASP A 224 -6.07 -5.60 -29.95
C ASP A 224 -5.11 -4.93 -28.93
N THR A 225 -3.82 -5.14 -29.15
CA THR A 225 -2.73 -4.64 -28.30
C THR A 225 -1.79 -3.67 -29.03
N ALA A 226 -2.07 -3.37 -30.30
CA ALA A 226 -1.20 -2.49 -31.11
C ALA A 226 -1.08 -1.10 -30.49
N GLY A 227 0.15 -0.59 -30.31
CA GLY A 227 0.44 0.71 -29.75
C GLY A 227 0.04 0.88 -28.28
N ALA A 228 -0.30 -0.20 -27.58
CA ALA A 228 -0.77 -0.12 -26.20
C ALA A 228 0.36 0.18 -25.22
N ILE A 229 -0.03 0.88 -24.11
CA ILE A 229 0.72 0.83 -22.84
C ILE A 229 -0.04 -0.06 -21.86
N VAL A 230 0.69 -0.96 -21.20
CA VAL A 230 0.16 -1.89 -20.20
C VAL A 230 0.65 -1.46 -18.83
N ILE A 231 -0.26 -1.15 -17.91
CA ILE A 231 0.06 -0.83 -16.51
C ILE A 231 -0.13 -2.09 -15.68
N ALA A 232 0.94 -2.51 -14.99
CA ALA A 232 0.96 -3.78 -14.25
C ALA A 232 1.86 -3.71 -13.02
N PRO A 233 1.66 -4.59 -12.02
CA PRO A 233 2.59 -4.72 -10.90
C PRO A 233 3.93 -5.31 -11.35
N PRO A 234 5.03 -5.05 -10.60
CA PRO A 234 6.37 -5.56 -10.94
C PRO A 234 6.45 -7.09 -11.05
N SER A 235 5.59 -7.81 -10.36
CA SER A 235 5.54 -9.29 -10.34
C SER A 235 5.25 -9.92 -11.72
N VAL A 236 4.72 -9.15 -12.69
CA VAL A 236 4.49 -9.68 -14.05
C VAL A 236 5.78 -9.80 -14.88
N THR A 237 6.88 -9.19 -14.45
CA THR A 237 8.15 -9.21 -15.17
C THR A 237 8.68 -10.65 -15.26
N GLY A 238 8.98 -11.11 -16.50
CA GLY A 238 9.44 -12.48 -16.74
C GLY A 238 8.34 -13.55 -16.74
N SER A 239 7.08 -13.20 -16.43
CA SER A 239 5.96 -14.14 -16.40
C SER A 239 5.54 -14.64 -17.78
N SER A 240 4.80 -15.77 -17.81
CA SER A 240 4.16 -16.27 -19.03
C SER A 240 3.07 -15.32 -19.55
N TRP A 241 2.46 -14.56 -18.65
CA TRP A 241 1.45 -13.56 -19.01
C TRP A 241 2.04 -12.46 -19.89
N LEU A 242 3.22 -11.95 -19.53
CA LEU A 242 3.90 -10.90 -20.31
C LEU A 242 4.28 -11.37 -21.72
N ARG A 243 4.74 -12.62 -21.88
CA ARG A 243 5.13 -13.18 -23.19
C ARG A 243 4.00 -13.19 -24.22
N ARG A 244 2.75 -13.11 -23.79
CA ARG A 244 1.57 -13.08 -24.68
C ARG A 244 1.45 -11.80 -25.50
N PHE A 245 2.14 -10.72 -25.09
CA PHE A 245 2.13 -9.44 -25.82
C PHE A 245 3.15 -9.38 -26.97
N GLY A 246 4.02 -10.39 -27.12
CA GLY A 246 5.06 -10.41 -28.15
C GLY A 246 6.26 -9.56 -27.81
N ASP A 247 6.63 -8.63 -28.69
CA ASP A 247 7.73 -7.69 -28.44
C ASP A 247 7.27 -6.58 -27.50
N VAL A 248 7.92 -6.49 -26.33
CA VAL A 248 7.53 -5.59 -25.24
C VAL A 248 8.76 -4.81 -24.78
N ARG A 249 8.62 -3.49 -24.71
CA ARG A 249 9.56 -2.64 -23.98
C ARG A 249 9.08 -2.42 -22.55
N THR A 250 9.99 -2.63 -21.62
CA THR A 250 9.69 -2.62 -20.18
C THR A 250 10.19 -1.37 -19.50
N ALA A 251 9.39 -0.82 -18.61
CA ALA A 251 9.79 0.30 -17.78
C ALA A 251 9.30 0.12 -16.34
N PHE A 252 9.96 0.77 -15.40
CA PHE A 252 9.58 0.80 -13.99
C PHE A 252 9.50 2.24 -13.48
N ALA A 253 8.38 2.57 -12.80
CA ALA A 253 8.16 3.87 -12.15
C ALA A 253 8.27 3.73 -10.64
N SER A 254 9.31 4.34 -10.05
CA SER A 254 9.54 4.31 -8.60
C SER A 254 10.54 5.41 -8.21
N GLY A 255 10.50 5.87 -6.95
CA GLY A 255 11.51 6.75 -6.36
C GLY A 255 12.93 6.17 -6.44
N TRP A 256 13.05 4.85 -6.37
CA TRP A 256 14.34 4.14 -6.50
C TRP A 256 15.02 4.30 -7.84
N MET A 257 14.29 4.66 -8.91
CA MET A 257 14.85 4.94 -10.23
C MET A 257 15.72 6.20 -10.26
N ARG A 258 15.72 7.00 -9.20
CA ARG A 258 16.65 8.12 -9.01
C ARG A 258 18.11 7.68 -9.00
N VAL A 259 18.38 6.47 -8.50
CA VAL A 259 19.73 5.91 -8.40
C VAL A 259 20.01 4.97 -9.57
N ARG A 260 21.00 5.30 -10.41
CA ARG A 260 21.32 4.53 -11.63
C ARG A 260 21.54 3.03 -11.40
N GLY A 261 22.11 2.64 -10.24
CA GLY A 261 22.31 1.24 -9.88
C GLY A 261 21.02 0.44 -9.70
N ALA A 262 19.95 1.06 -9.24
CA ALA A 262 18.66 0.40 -9.06
C ALA A 262 18.03 -0.02 -10.40
N ARG A 263 18.08 0.85 -11.42
CA ARG A 263 17.60 0.55 -12.76
C ARG A 263 18.30 -0.68 -13.37
N ARG A 264 19.64 -0.75 -13.26
CA ARG A 264 20.42 -1.88 -13.78
C ARG A 264 20.05 -3.20 -13.12
N ARG A 265 19.83 -3.18 -11.79
CA ARG A 265 19.45 -4.40 -11.04
C ARG A 265 18.09 -4.95 -11.45
N ARG A 266 17.15 -4.10 -11.87
CA ARG A 266 15.79 -4.52 -12.26
C ARG A 266 15.69 -5.04 -13.70
N GLY A 267 16.72 -4.88 -14.53
CA GLY A 267 16.74 -5.43 -15.91
C GLY A 267 15.65 -4.85 -16.82
N VAL A 268 15.21 -3.60 -16.59
CA VAL A 268 14.20 -2.92 -17.40
C VAL A 268 14.85 -1.99 -18.44
N ASP A 269 14.18 -1.79 -19.58
CA ASP A 269 14.66 -0.93 -20.66
C ASP A 269 14.66 0.54 -20.27
N ALA A 270 13.66 0.99 -19.51
CA ALA A 270 13.55 2.35 -19.02
C ALA A 270 13.22 2.41 -17.51
N GLY A 271 13.54 3.53 -16.86
CA GLY A 271 13.20 3.77 -15.47
C GLY A 271 12.82 5.23 -15.27
N PHE A 272 11.66 5.45 -14.65
CA PHE A 272 11.12 6.78 -14.38
C PHE A 272 11.12 7.06 -12.89
N THR A 273 11.68 8.21 -12.49
CA THR A 273 11.71 8.63 -11.08
C THR A 273 10.36 9.22 -10.72
N LEU A 274 9.44 8.39 -10.21
CA LEU A 274 8.12 8.79 -9.75
C LEU A 274 7.84 8.13 -8.40
N SER A 275 7.78 8.93 -7.33
CA SER A 275 7.56 8.44 -5.97
C SER A 275 6.22 8.92 -5.43
N ASP A 276 5.54 8.10 -4.62
CA ASP A 276 4.36 8.47 -3.85
C ASP A 276 4.72 8.92 -2.43
N HIS A 277 6.01 8.99 -2.13
CA HIS A 277 6.54 9.46 -0.85
C HIS A 277 7.28 10.80 -1.03
N VAL A 278 7.45 11.50 0.08
CA VAL A 278 8.26 12.72 0.13
C VAL A 278 9.73 12.45 -0.22
N ASP A 279 10.38 13.43 -0.85
CA ASP A 279 11.82 13.47 -0.96
C ASP A 279 12.46 14.17 0.25
N TRP A 280 13.78 14.27 0.25
CA TRP A 280 14.51 14.90 1.34
C TRP A 280 14.07 16.35 1.65
N PRO A 281 13.99 17.30 0.67
CA PRO A 281 13.50 18.65 0.92
C PRO A 281 12.05 18.69 1.42
N GLN A 282 11.17 17.87 0.84
CA GLN A 282 9.75 17.83 1.20
C GLN A 282 9.55 17.30 2.61
N LEU A 283 10.31 16.26 3.02
CA LEU A 283 10.28 15.72 4.37
C LEU A 283 10.66 16.80 5.39
N LEU A 284 11.75 17.53 5.16
CA LEU A 284 12.19 18.59 6.06
C LEU A 284 11.18 19.75 6.13
N ALA A 285 10.62 20.14 4.98
CA ALA A 285 9.59 21.18 4.93
C ALA A 285 8.30 20.75 5.64
N ALA A 286 7.92 19.47 5.53
CA ALA A 286 6.75 18.93 6.24
C ALA A 286 6.98 18.97 7.76
N VAL A 287 8.15 18.55 8.26
CA VAL A 287 8.48 18.66 9.68
C VAL A 287 8.38 20.11 10.16
N ASP A 288 8.99 21.06 9.44
CA ASP A 288 8.94 22.49 9.79
C ASP A 288 7.46 23.01 9.81
N ALA A 289 6.64 22.59 8.85
CA ALA A 289 5.25 23.01 8.74
C ALA A 289 4.37 22.53 9.90
N THR A 290 4.65 21.36 10.50
CA THR A 290 3.92 20.86 11.68
C THR A 290 4.20 21.66 12.94
N GLY A 291 5.35 22.35 13.03
CA GLY A 291 5.83 23.05 14.21
C GLY A 291 6.12 22.14 15.41
N ALA A 292 6.36 20.86 15.17
CA ALA A 292 6.63 19.87 16.19
C ALA A 292 8.01 20.15 16.86
N GLU A 293 8.04 20.07 18.18
CA GLU A 293 9.28 20.13 18.97
C GLU A 293 9.96 18.75 19.06
N ARG A 294 9.14 17.70 19.01
CA ARG A 294 9.57 16.29 19.07
C ARG A 294 9.27 15.61 17.75
N VAL A 295 10.30 15.02 17.13
CA VAL A 295 10.14 14.25 15.88
C VAL A 295 10.55 12.80 16.12
N ARG A 296 9.71 11.89 15.70
CA ARG A 296 9.97 10.45 15.75
C ARG A 296 10.02 9.95 14.32
N VAL A 297 11.15 9.38 13.93
CA VAL A 297 11.42 9.00 12.53
C VAL A 297 11.34 7.49 12.41
N THR A 298 10.51 7.02 11.48
CA THR A 298 10.31 5.60 11.20
C THR A 298 10.47 5.31 9.70
N HIS A 299 10.54 4.06 9.31
CA HIS A 299 10.71 3.57 7.93
C HIS A 299 11.92 4.17 7.19
N GLY A 300 12.63 3.36 6.42
CA GLY A 300 13.69 3.82 5.53
C GLY A 300 14.95 4.37 6.22
N PHE A 301 15.43 5.54 5.79
CA PHE A 301 16.71 6.12 6.20
C PHE A 301 16.60 7.00 7.45
N THR A 302 16.25 6.40 8.59
CA THR A 302 16.00 7.14 9.85
C THR A 302 17.22 7.87 10.39
N GLY A 303 18.40 7.26 10.34
CA GLY A 303 19.64 7.81 10.91
C GLY A 303 20.00 9.19 10.38
N PRO A 304 20.15 9.41 9.06
CA PRO A 304 20.45 10.71 8.47
C PRO A 304 19.41 11.79 8.80
N VAL A 305 18.13 11.44 8.83
CA VAL A 305 17.04 12.37 9.19
C VAL A 305 17.14 12.79 10.65
N VAL A 306 17.31 11.83 11.57
CA VAL A 306 17.48 12.09 13.00
C VAL A 306 18.71 12.99 13.24
N GLN A 307 19.84 12.66 12.62
CA GLN A 307 21.07 13.47 12.74
C GLN A 307 20.85 14.93 12.29
N TRP A 308 20.19 15.11 11.14
CA TRP A 308 19.90 16.44 10.60
C TRP A 308 18.99 17.25 11.51
N LEU A 309 17.88 16.65 11.97
CA LEU A 309 16.90 17.33 12.82
C LEU A 309 17.47 17.66 14.20
N THR A 310 18.27 16.76 14.79
CA THR A 310 18.96 17.02 16.07
C THR A 310 19.96 18.15 15.96
N ALA A 311 20.74 18.24 14.86
CA ALA A 311 21.65 19.34 14.61
C ALA A 311 20.94 20.72 14.50
N ARG A 312 19.63 20.73 14.23
CA ARG A 312 18.78 21.93 14.19
C ARG A 312 18.04 22.19 15.50
N GLY A 313 18.34 21.44 16.55
CA GLY A 313 17.79 21.65 17.89
C GLY A 313 16.47 20.94 18.20
N LEU A 314 15.97 20.06 17.31
CA LEU A 314 14.76 19.27 17.55
C LEU A 314 15.08 18.02 18.39
N ASP A 315 14.17 17.61 19.28
CA ASP A 315 14.23 16.29 19.93
C ASP A 315 13.81 15.21 18.91
N ALA A 316 14.78 14.77 18.09
CA ALA A 316 14.57 13.77 17.07
C ALA A 316 15.11 12.41 17.49
N ARG A 317 14.32 11.34 17.29
CA ARG A 317 14.70 9.95 17.59
C ARG A 317 14.12 8.99 16.57
N ALA A 318 14.86 7.92 16.27
CA ALA A 318 14.33 6.81 15.47
C ALA A 318 13.36 5.97 16.30
N ILE A 319 12.28 5.52 15.65
CA ILE A 319 11.38 4.48 16.17
C ILE A 319 11.61 3.22 15.34
N PRO A 320 11.87 2.06 15.98
CA PRO A 320 11.96 0.80 15.27
C PRO A 320 10.67 0.46 14.52
N THR A 321 10.80 -0.13 13.35
CA THR A 321 9.69 -0.68 12.56
C THR A 321 10.04 -2.07 12.07
N ARG A 322 9.05 -2.91 11.81
CA ARG A 322 9.22 -4.21 11.14
C ARG A 322 9.51 -4.06 9.65
N TRP A 323 9.08 -2.95 9.07
CA TRP A 323 9.12 -2.69 7.63
C TRP A 323 10.22 -1.67 7.33
N GLU A 324 11.14 -2.03 6.45
CA GLU A 324 12.25 -1.14 6.06
C GLU A 324 11.89 -0.20 4.89
N GLY A 325 10.58 -0.05 4.58
CA GLY A 325 10.07 0.70 3.43
C GLY A 325 10.07 -0.13 2.14
N GLU A 326 9.77 0.48 0.99
CA GLU A 326 9.62 -0.13 -0.36
C GLU A 326 10.75 -1.10 -0.82
N ARG A 327 11.41 -1.86 0.06
CA ARG A 327 12.60 -2.65 -0.30
C ARG A 327 12.30 -3.92 -1.09
N ASP A 328 11.11 -4.53 -0.92
CA ASP A 328 10.76 -5.80 -1.60
C ASP A 328 9.26 -5.90 -1.91
N ASP A 329 8.80 -5.01 -2.76
CA ASP A 329 7.41 -4.95 -3.19
C ASP A 329 6.96 -6.15 -4.05
N ALA A 330 7.90 -6.91 -4.61
CA ALA A 330 7.59 -8.13 -5.34
C ALA A 330 6.94 -9.21 -4.46
N ALA A 331 7.23 -9.22 -3.15
CA ALA A 331 6.66 -10.20 -2.22
C ALA A 331 5.27 -9.79 -1.73
N VAL A 332 5.01 -8.48 -1.58
CA VAL A 332 3.70 -7.95 -1.15
C VAL A 332 2.69 -8.05 -2.28
N ASP A 333 3.08 -7.70 -3.51
CA ASP A 333 2.23 -7.84 -4.70
C ASP A 333 1.98 -9.31 -5.10
N ALA A 334 2.89 -10.24 -4.79
CA ALA A 334 2.68 -11.67 -5.02
C ALA A 334 1.62 -12.26 -4.06
N GLY A 335 1.53 -11.78 -2.83
CA GLY A 335 0.45 -12.12 -1.89
C GLY A 335 -0.92 -11.63 -2.36
N ASP A 336 -0.98 -10.46 -3.00
CA ASP A 336 -2.20 -9.92 -3.60
C ASP A 336 -2.62 -10.66 -4.89
N ALA A 337 -1.67 -11.22 -5.65
CA ALA A 337 -1.95 -11.98 -6.87
C ALA A 337 -2.61 -13.34 -6.58
N ASP A 338 -2.25 -14.01 -5.49
CA ASP A 338 -2.81 -15.31 -5.11
C ASP A 338 -4.25 -15.20 -4.57
N VAL A 339 -4.61 -14.08 -3.94
CA VAL A 339 -5.99 -13.83 -3.49
C VAL A 339 -6.97 -13.62 -4.66
N CYS A 340 -6.47 -13.20 -5.82
CA CYS A 340 -7.30 -12.97 -7.02
C CYS A 340 -7.53 -14.23 -7.88
N THR A 341 -6.79 -15.33 -7.69
CA THR A 341 -6.89 -16.51 -8.54
C THR A 341 -7.84 -17.61 -8.02
N GLU A 342 -8.32 -17.53 -6.78
CA GLU A 342 -9.17 -18.58 -6.19
C GLU A 342 -10.70 -18.34 -6.26
N ARG A 343 -11.21 -17.43 -7.08
CA ARG A 343 -12.65 -17.25 -7.26
C ARG A 343 -13.14 -17.39 -8.69
N VAL A 344 -12.95 -18.56 -9.27
CA VAL A 344 -13.83 -19.09 -10.32
C VAL A 344 -14.04 -20.57 -10.02
N VAL A 345 -14.90 -20.89 -9.08
CA VAL A 345 -15.53 -22.22 -8.99
C VAL A 345 -17.01 -22.01 -9.22
N SER A 346 -17.48 -22.46 -10.39
CA SER A 346 -18.88 -22.61 -10.73
C SER A 346 -19.56 -23.60 -9.77
N PRO A 347 -20.82 -23.41 -9.42
CA PRO A 347 -21.55 -24.38 -8.60
C PRO A 347 -21.89 -25.62 -9.43
N SER A 348 -21.28 -26.75 -9.15
CA SER A 348 -21.76 -28.04 -9.64
C SER A 348 -22.73 -28.64 -8.63
N ALA A 349 -23.87 -29.09 -9.17
CA ALA A 349 -25.00 -29.69 -8.54
C ALA A 349 -24.67 -30.88 -7.63
N SER A 350 -25.39 -30.95 -6.52
CA SER A 350 -25.54 -32.17 -5.69
C SER A 350 -26.24 -33.29 -6.45
N PRO A 351 -25.99 -34.55 -6.11
CA PRO A 351 -27.01 -35.56 -6.10
C PRO A 351 -27.33 -36.07 -4.67
N LEU A 352 -28.61 -36.26 -4.49
CA LEU A 352 -29.29 -36.80 -3.33
C LEU A 352 -29.11 -38.33 -3.22
N ALA A 353 -29.24 -38.79 -1.96
CA ALA A 353 -29.72 -40.10 -1.50
C ALA A 353 -28.71 -41.27 -1.59
N ASP A 354 -28.57 -42.11 -0.61
CA ASP A 354 -29.59 -42.97 -0.02
C ASP A 354 -29.11 -43.57 1.32
N ALA A 355 -30.06 -43.88 2.16
CA ALA A 355 -29.90 -44.48 3.48
C ALA A 355 -29.85 -46.00 3.39
N SER A 356 -29.12 -46.65 4.30
CA SER A 356 -29.53 -47.91 4.98
C SER A 356 -28.50 -48.34 6.01
N GLU A 357 -28.84 -48.30 7.25
CA GLU A 357 -29.06 -49.36 8.24
C GLU A 357 -27.95 -50.43 8.38
N ALA A 358 -27.48 -50.59 9.58
CA ALA A 358 -27.59 -51.71 10.51
C ALA A 358 -26.27 -51.93 11.28
N THR A 359 -26.28 -51.86 12.52
CA THR A 359 -26.56 -52.76 13.65
C THR A 359 -25.32 -53.24 14.40
N ILE A 360 -25.22 -52.81 15.68
CA ILE A 360 -25.09 -53.50 16.98
C ILE A 360 -23.91 -54.41 17.23
N ASN A 361 -23.08 -54.01 18.17
CA ASN A 361 -22.83 -54.43 19.56
C ASN A 361 -21.67 -55.50 19.81
N PRO A 362 -21.37 -55.80 21.08
CA PRO A 362 -20.10 -55.37 21.71
C PRO A 362 -19.35 -56.62 22.26
N GLU A 363 -18.25 -56.41 22.95
CA GLU A 363 -17.73 -57.14 24.12
C GLU A 363 -16.23 -56.92 24.17
N ALA A 364 -15.72 -56.33 25.17
CA ALA A 364 -15.33 -56.77 26.52
C ALA A 364 -13.99 -57.45 26.57
N SER A 365 -13.15 -56.95 27.44
CA SER A 365 -12.40 -57.68 28.45
C SER A 365 -10.93 -57.25 28.61
N THR A 366 -10.70 -56.52 29.67
CA THR A 366 -9.78 -56.76 30.79
C THR A 366 -8.28 -57.03 30.49
N ALA A 367 -7.40 -56.29 31.04
CA ALA A 367 -6.63 -56.46 32.25
C ALA A 367 -5.27 -55.67 32.20
N ASP A 368 -5.07 -54.88 33.19
CA ASP A 368 -3.79 -54.42 33.80
C ASP A 368 -3.06 -55.63 34.46
N PRO A 369 -1.90 -55.51 35.11
CA PRO A 369 -0.96 -54.39 35.22
C PRO A 369 0.54 -54.81 35.23
N GLU A 370 1.36 -53.86 35.63
CA GLU A 370 2.63 -53.97 36.42
C GLU A 370 3.97 -53.65 35.76
N THR A 371 4.53 -52.59 36.33
CA THR A 371 5.89 -52.44 36.93
C THR A 371 7.10 -52.49 36.00
N SER A 372 8.03 -51.63 36.01
CA SER A 372 8.91 -51.13 37.05
C SER A 372 9.95 -50.15 36.49
N LYS A 373 10.32 -49.16 37.27
CA LYS A 373 11.56 -48.37 37.21
C LYS A 373 12.76 -49.21 37.64
N PRO A 374 14.06 -48.68 37.67
CA PRO A 374 14.65 -47.43 37.17
C PRO A 374 16.13 -47.60 36.68
N SER A 375 16.75 -46.40 36.41
CA SER A 375 18.17 -46.04 36.54
C SER A 375 19.18 -46.48 35.48
N HIS A 376 19.70 -45.52 34.77
CA HIS A 376 20.97 -44.81 35.09
C HIS A 376 21.01 -43.48 34.34
#